data_3aee129737654b5248453a42ccd007b7
#
_entry.id   3aee129737654b5248453a42ccd007b7
#
_cell.length_a   1.000
_cell.length_b   1.000
_cell.length_c   1.000
_cell.angle_alpha   90.00
_cell.angle_beta   90.00
_cell.angle_gamma   90.00
#
_symmetry.space_group_name_H-M   'P 1'
#
loop_
_entity.id
_entity.type
_entity.pdbx_description
1 polymer ?
#
loop_
_entity_poly.entity_id
_entity_poly.type
_entity_poly.pdbx_seq_one_letter_code
_entity_poly.pdbx_strand_id
1 'polypeptide(L)'
;GVTMSKKKKKPLMAMVSSAYFKIYTKNFLTFRKGAMGKSGYACRKYPGYVSVFGWEGDRDAPIAFIDGSYLLRDRKNTLITFGLADIDGKIEWFNKEGWLPCLVSKYRTRDFACTVENFADILDRGDGKFEIAYSRMTLKNISGKTLSIPRVSKLLIPLNKQPHSVKPGETVVLDYAVGADRFGEKYAYLANSEIASAGGFDEHYEHMKA
;
A
#
# COMPACT_ATOMS: atom_id res chain seq x y z
N GLY A 1 42.91 2.21 33.25
CA GLY A 1 42.44 2.51 31.93
C GLY A 1 40.91 2.46 31.85
N VAL A 2 40.25 3.60 31.71
CA VAL A 2 38.79 3.69 31.55
C VAL A 2 38.49 3.56 30.08
N THR A 3 37.85 2.46 29.67
CA THR A 3 37.42 2.24 28.29
C THR A 3 36.12 2.98 28.05
N MET A 4 36.16 4.15 27.38
CA MET A 4 34.98 4.87 26.96
C MET A 4 34.25 4.09 25.83
N SER A 5 33.10 3.55 26.15
CA SER A 5 32.17 2.96 25.15
C SER A 5 31.73 4.04 24.17
N LYS A 6 32.14 3.93 22.90
CA LYS A 6 31.65 4.77 21.82
C LYS A 6 30.17 4.42 21.55
N LYS A 7 29.23 5.19 22.08
CA LYS A 7 27.82 5.13 21.64
C LYS A 7 27.77 5.43 20.14
N LYS A 8 27.46 4.42 19.33
CA LYS A 8 27.17 4.60 17.90
C LYS A 8 25.99 5.54 17.78
N LYS A 9 26.20 6.75 17.25
CA LYS A 9 25.11 7.67 16.88
C LYS A 9 24.26 7.00 15.81
N LYS A 10 22.97 6.78 16.09
CA LYS A 10 22.03 6.31 15.07
C LYS A 10 21.92 7.36 13.98
N PRO A 11 21.85 6.97 12.69
CA PRO A 11 21.72 7.94 11.60
C PRO A 11 20.45 8.79 11.77
N LEU A 12 20.53 10.07 11.42
CA LEU A 12 19.48 11.06 11.61
C LEU A 12 18.11 10.64 11.02
N MET A 13 18.14 9.95 9.87
CA MET A 13 16.92 9.40 9.24
C MET A 13 16.19 8.36 10.12
N ALA A 14 16.91 7.54 10.88
CA ALA A 14 16.27 6.58 11.80
C ALA A 14 15.63 7.28 13.00
N MET A 15 16.09 8.48 13.38
CA MET A 15 15.49 9.28 14.46
C MET A 15 14.23 10.03 13.97
N VAL A 16 14.24 10.56 12.75
CA VAL A 16 13.09 11.25 12.16
C VAL A 16 11.94 10.26 11.91
N SER A 17 12.23 9.06 11.39
CA SER A 17 11.21 8.02 11.18
C SER A 17 10.58 7.56 12.49
N SER A 18 11.35 7.45 13.58
CA SER A 18 10.81 7.00 14.88
C SER A 18 9.93 8.03 15.58
N ALA A 19 10.23 9.34 15.44
CA ALA A 19 9.40 10.42 15.98
C ALA A 19 8.11 10.59 15.18
N TYR A 20 8.20 10.57 13.86
CA TYR A 20 7.04 10.60 12.96
C TYR A 20 6.13 9.39 13.21
N PHE A 21 6.70 8.23 13.39
CA PHE A 21 6.00 7.00 13.70
C PHE A 21 5.26 7.05 15.04
N LYS A 22 5.83 7.64 16.09
CA LYS A 22 5.16 7.77 17.41
C LYS A 22 3.91 8.64 17.33
N ILE A 23 3.93 9.72 16.56
CA ILE A 23 2.77 10.59 16.36
C ILE A 23 1.70 9.86 15.54
N TYR A 24 2.11 9.16 14.49
CA TYR A 24 1.21 8.43 13.60
C TYR A 24 0.60 7.19 14.25
N THR A 25 1.36 6.40 15.01
CA THR A 25 0.81 5.23 15.70
C THR A 25 -0.21 5.60 16.78
N LYS A 26 -0.03 6.72 17.47
CA LYS A 26 -1.01 7.18 18.45
C LYS A 26 -2.34 7.53 17.79
N ASN A 27 -2.31 8.30 16.71
CA ASN A 27 -3.51 8.66 15.94
C ASN A 27 -4.10 7.46 15.20
N PHE A 28 -3.26 6.61 14.64
CA PHE A 28 -3.63 5.39 13.95
C PHE A 28 -4.26 4.34 14.88
N LEU A 29 -3.73 4.13 16.07
CA LEU A 29 -4.31 3.22 17.08
C LEU A 29 -5.63 3.75 17.63
N THR A 30 -5.79 5.06 17.75
CA THR A 30 -7.05 5.69 18.18
C THR A 30 -8.12 5.55 17.09
N PHE A 31 -7.76 5.78 15.84
CA PHE A 31 -8.61 5.59 14.66
C PHE A 31 -9.06 4.13 14.49
N ARG A 32 -8.23 3.20 14.91
CA ARG A 32 -8.40 1.77 14.72
C ARG A 32 -9.49 1.13 15.58
N LYS A 33 -9.86 1.71 16.71
CA LYS A 33 -10.90 1.18 17.58
C LYS A 33 -12.30 1.12 16.94
N GLY A 34 -12.50 1.84 15.82
CA GLY A 34 -13.82 1.91 15.16
C GLY A 34 -13.94 1.30 13.78
N ALA A 35 -12.84 1.08 13.02
CA ALA A 35 -12.97 0.88 11.57
C ALA A 35 -12.25 -0.35 10.99
N MET A 36 -11.45 -1.10 11.75
CA MET A 36 -10.47 -1.96 11.12
C MET A 36 -10.44 -3.38 11.67
N GLY A 37 -10.81 -4.27 10.79
CA GLY A 37 -10.58 -5.69 10.93
C GLY A 37 -9.07 -6.04 11.03
N LYS A 38 -8.74 -7.29 10.89
CA LYS A 38 -7.42 -7.92 11.10
C LYS A 38 -6.23 -7.30 10.36
N SER A 39 -6.47 -6.43 9.40
CA SER A 39 -5.50 -5.84 8.46
C SER A 39 -4.47 -4.87 9.05
N GLY A 40 -4.62 -4.42 10.26
CA GLY A 40 -3.55 -3.66 10.91
C GLY A 40 -2.48 -4.53 11.57
N TYR A 41 -2.40 -5.81 11.23
CA TYR A 41 -1.46 -6.75 11.82
C TYR A 41 0.00 -6.37 11.54
N ALA A 42 0.31 -6.00 10.29
CA ALA A 42 1.67 -5.63 9.93
C ALA A 42 2.15 -4.36 10.64
N CYS A 43 1.28 -3.36 10.81
CA CYS A 43 1.62 -2.15 11.56
C CYS A 43 1.89 -2.44 13.05
N ARG A 44 1.31 -3.48 13.63
CA ARG A 44 1.60 -3.90 15.01
C ARG A 44 2.86 -4.72 15.11
N LYS A 45 3.03 -5.69 14.19
CA LYS A 45 4.16 -6.64 14.20
C LYS A 45 5.46 -5.98 13.75
N TYR A 46 5.36 -4.98 12.85
CA TYR A 46 6.50 -4.30 12.25
C TYR A 46 6.43 -2.78 12.43
N PRO A 47 6.43 -2.28 13.67
CA PRO A 47 6.39 -0.85 13.94
C PRO A 47 7.66 -0.18 13.42
N GLY A 48 7.52 0.92 12.67
CA GLY A 48 8.65 1.66 12.11
C GLY A 48 8.97 1.35 10.65
N TYR A 49 8.29 0.38 10.04
CA TYR A 49 8.40 0.12 8.60
C TYR A 49 7.29 0.87 7.87
N VAL A 50 7.56 2.12 7.54
CA VAL A 50 6.68 3.01 6.78
C VAL A 50 7.47 3.68 5.66
N SER A 51 6.82 3.91 4.53
CA SER A 51 7.31 4.68 3.41
C SER A 51 6.17 5.52 2.85
N VAL A 52 6.41 6.20 1.76
CA VAL A 52 5.39 6.89 0.98
C VAL A 52 5.54 6.49 -0.48
N PHE A 53 4.44 6.54 -1.20
CA PHE A 53 4.46 6.51 -2.66
C PHE A 53 3.53 7.60 -3.16
N GLY A 54 3.90 8.26 -4.23
CA GLY A 54 3.16 9.41 -4.74
C GLY A 54 3.85 9.98 -5.95
N TRP A 55 3.36 11.11 -6.41
CA TRP A 55 3.93 11.87 -7.50
C TRP A 55 4.66 13.11 -6.98
N GLU A 56 5.62 13.61 -7.75
CA GLU A 56 6.37 14.82 -7.40
C GLU A 56 5.41 16.00 -7.15
N GLY A 57 5.60 16.67 -6.01
CA GLY A 57 4.78 17.79 -5.57
C GLY A 57 3.51 17.44 -4.80
N ASP A 58 3.18 16.14 -4.63
CA ASP A 58 2.09 15.73 -3.75
C ASP A 58 2.48 15.96 -2.28
N ARG A 59 1.62 16.72 -1.55
CA ARG A 59 1.81 17.01 -0.13
C ARG A 59 1.26 15.91 0.76
N ASP A 60 0.28 15.18 0.28
CA ASP A 60 -0.50 14.20 1.03
C ASP A 60 -0.36 12.79 0.45
N ALA A 61 0.82 12.48 -0.09
CA ALA A 61 1.13 11.17 -0.63
C ALA A 61 0.73 10.02 0.31
N PRO A 62 0.18 8.92 -0.21
CA PRO A 62 -0.19 7.76 0.57
C PRO A 62 0.97 7.23 1.41
N ILE A 63 0.69 6.90 2.67
CA ILE A 63 1.67 6.28 3.56
C ILE A 63 1.56 4.77 3.44
N ALA A 64 2.62 4.15 2.94
CA ALA A 64 2.70 2.71 2.75
C ALA A 64 3.22 1.98 3.98
N PHE A 65 2.72 0.77 4.18
CA PHE A 65 3.15 -0.16 5.21
C PHE A 65 3.75 -1.43 4.58
N ILE A 66 4.54 -2.13 5.37
CA ILE A 66 5.33 -3.27 4.91
C ILE A 66 4.48 -4.43 4.35
N ASP A 67 3.22 -4.56 4.76
CA ASP A 67 2.28 -5.59 4.26
C ASP A 67 1.57 -5.21 2.95
N GLY A 68 1.92 -4.07 2.36
CA GLY A 68 1.29 -3.53 1.17
C GLY A 68 0.04 -2.71 1.43
N SER A 69 -0.49 -2.67 2.65
CA SER A 69 -1.54 -1.72 3.02
C SER A 69 -1.00 -0.29 2.99
N TYR A 70 -1.88 0.69 2.85
CA TYR A 70 -1.49 2.10 2.87
C TYR A 70 -2.60 3.00 3.39
N LEU A 71 -2.22 4.18 3.83
CA LEU A 71 -3.10 5.19 4.39
C LEU A 71 -3.28 6.33 3.40
N LEU A 72 -4.51 6.60 3.00
CA LEU A 72 -4.88 7.80 2.24
C LEU A 72 -5.04 8.97 3.20
N ARG A 73 -4.09 9.90 3.21
CA ARG A 73 -4.07 11.02 4.16
C ARG A 73 -5.17 12.03 3.90
N ASP A 74 -5.49 12.24 2.66
CA ASP A 74 -6.52 13.15 2.16
C ASP A 74 -7.94 12.72 2.54
N ARG A 75 -8.20 11.42 2.66
CA ARG A 75 -9.52 10.84 2.98
C ARG A 75 -9.72 10.58 4.46
N LYS A 76 -9.39 11.54 5.31
CA LYS A 76 -9.49 11.39 6.77
C LYS A 76 -8.70 10.19 7.31
N ASN A 77 -7.52 9.96 6.75
CA ASN A 77 -6.66 8.85 7.10
C ASN A 77 -7.34 7.48 6.89
N THR A 78 -7.95 7.28 5.74
CA THR A 78 -8.57 6.01 5.39
C THR A 78 -7.51 4.97 5.08
N LEU A 79 -7.53 3.85 5.77
CA LEU A 79 -6.62 2.74 5.51
C LEU A 79 -7.17 1.86 4.37
N ILE A 80 -6.32 1.63 3.39
CA ILE A 80 -6.53 0.68 2.31
C ILE A 80 -5.86 -0.64 2.67
N THR A 81 -6.61 -1.73 2.57
CA THR A 81 -6.17 -3.07 2.93
C THR A 81 -6.57 -4.09 1.90
N PHE A 82 -5.80 -5.15 1.82
CA PHE A 82 -6.00 -6.24 0.85
C PHE A 82 -6.57 -7.52 1.49
N GLY A 83 -7.04 -7.43 2.73
CA GLY A 83 -7.68 -8.54 3.42
C GLY A 83 -6.74 -9.70 3.77
N LEU A 84 -5.43 -9.50 3.66
CA LEU A 84 -4.41 -10.47 4.00
C LEU A 84 -4.05 -10.33 5.48
N ALA A 85 -4.16 -11.42 6.22
CA ALA A 85 -3.87 -11.50 7.64
C ALA A 85 -3.02 -12.76 7.93
N ASP A 86 -2.59 -12.89 9.17
CA ASP A 86 -1.83 -14.06 9.64
C ASP A 86 -0.56 -14.28 8.80
N ILE A 87 0.19 -13.19 8.58
CA ILE A 87 1.46 -13.22 7.85
C ILE A 87 2.44 -14.13 8.59
N ASP A 88 2.94 -15.12 7.87
CA ASP A 88 3.90 -16.09 8.36
C ASP A 88 5.31 -15.75 7.88
N GLY A 89 6.22 -15.63 8.84
CA GLY A 89 7.63 -15.37 8.57
C GLY A 89 7.96 -13.94 8.19
N LYS A 90 8.92 -13.81 7.27
CA LYS A 90 9.54 -12.55 6.86
C LYS A 90 8.75 -11.90 5.73
N ILE A 91 8.66 -10.57 5.78
CA ILE A 91 8.21 -9.76 4.65
C ILE A 91 9.43 -9.22 3.93
N GLU A 92 9.49 -9.42 2.62
CA GLU A 92 10.41 -8.71 1.74
C GLU A 92 9.72 -7.42 1.29
N TRP A 93 10.38 -6.29 1.50
CA TRP A 93 9.84 -4.98 1.16
C TRP A 93 10.89 -4.13 0.46
N PHE A 94 10.63 -3.72 -0.76
CA PHE A 94 11.60 -3.05 -1.61
C PHE A 94 10.94 -2.19 -2.69
N ASN A 95 11.72 -1.31 -3.31
CA ASN A 95 11.32 -0.60 -4.51
C ASN A 95 11.50 -1.50 -5.73
N LYS A 96 10.51 -1.56 -6.60
CA LYS A 96 10.58 -2.33 -7.85
C LYS A 96 11.77 -1.85 -8.70
N GLU A 97 12.49 -2.77 -9.32
CA GLU A 97 13.74 -2.50 -10.01
C GLU A 97 14.82 -1.82 -9.12
N GLY A 98 14.64 -1.81 -7.81
CA GLY A 98 15.55 -1.22 -6.83
C GLY A 98 15.44 0.30 -6.64
N TRP A 99 14.79 1.02 -7.54
CA TRP A 99 14.71 2.49 -7.53
C TRP A 99 13.35 3.08 -7.87
N LEU A 100 12.46 2.36 -8.55
CA LEU A 100 11.15 2.87 -8.95
C LEU A 100 10.28 3.21 -7.73
N PRO A 101 9.47 4.27 -7.79
CA PRO A 101 8.51 4.62 -6.74
C PRO A 101 7.30 3.67 -6.71
N CYS A 102 7.54 2.41 -6.95
CA CYS A 102 6.62 1.30 -6.84
C CYS A 102 7.10 0.39 -5.70
N LEU A 103 6.36 0.39 -4.59
CA LEU A 103 6.68 -0.40 -3.41
C LEU A 103 6.12 -1.80 -3.56
N VAL A 104 6.99 -2.79 -3.36
CA VAL A 104 6.65 -4.21 -3.46
C VAL A 104 6.75 -4.86 -2.09
N SER A 105 5.69 -5.54 -1.67
CA SER A 105 5.63 -6.35 -0.47
C SER A 105 5.44 -7.80 -0.86
N LYS A 106 6.37 -8.69 -0.48
CA LYS A 106 6.26 -10.14 -0.70
C LYS A 106 6.26 -10.86 0.62
N TYR A 107 5.30 -11.73 0.83
CA TYR A 107 5.17 -12.52 2.04
C TYR A 107 4.27 -13.74 1.85
N ARG A 108 4.18 -14.53 2.87
CA ARG A 108 3.28 -15.68 2.93
C ARG A 108 2.29 -15.49 4.08
N THR A 109 1.10 -15.96 3.85
CA THR A 109 0.12 -16.25 4.91
C THR A 109 0.01 -17.77 5.02
N ARG A 110 -0.82 -18.26 5.92
CA ARG A 110 -1.10 -19.71 6.01
C ARG A 110 -1.57 -20.29 4.67
N ASP A 111 -2.36 -19.54 3.92
CA ASP A 111 -3.09 -20.04 2.76
C ASP A 111 -2.58 -19.50 1.41
N PHE A 112 -1.85 -18.37 1.40
CA PHE A 112 -1.40 -17.71 0.19
C PHE A 112 0.09 -17.32 0.23
N ALA A 113 0.76 -17.44 -0.92
CA ALA A 113 1.94 -16.65 -1.22
C ALA A 113 1.48 -15.37 -1.91
N CYS A 114 1.91 -14.22 -1.40
CA CYS A 114 1.36 -12.91 -1.73
C CYS A 114 2.44 -11.96 -2.24
N THR A 115 2.11 -11.20 -3.28
CA THR A 115 2.85 -9.99 -3.67
C THR A 115 1.86 -8.86 -3.79
N VAL A 116 2.14 -7.73 -3.17
CA VAL A 116 1.38 -6.48 -3.30
C VAL A 116 2.32 -5.41 -3.83
N GLU A 117 1.95 -4.79 -4.94
CA GLU A 117 2.68 -3.71 -5.59
C GLU A 117 1.83 -2.44 -5.52
N ASN A 118 2.40 -1.33 -5.07
CA ASN A 118 1.71 -0.05 -4.96
C ASN A 118 2.55 1.06 -5.59
N PHE A 119 1.94 1.86 -6.43
CA PHE A 119 2.51 3.10 -6.95
C PHE A 119 1.41 4.15 -7.15
N ALA A 120 1.79 5.38 -7.44
CA ALA A 120 0.86 6.43 -7.83
C ALA A 120 1.17 6.91 -9.25
N ASP A 121 0.13 7.34 -9.94
CA ASP A 121 0.21 8.03 -11.22
C ASP A 121 -0.74 9.22 -11.21
N ILE A 122 -0.53 10.17 -12.11
CA ILE A 122 -1.38 11.35 -12.26
C ILE A 122 -2.27 11.24 -13.49
N LEU A 123 -3.52 11.66 -13.34
CA LEU A 123 -4.42 11.92 -14.44
C LEU A 123 -4.54 13.44 -14.62
N ASP A 124 -4.02 13.94 -15.74
CA ASP A 124 -4.15 15.35 -16.12
C ASP A 124 -5.37 15.51 -17.02
N ARG A 125 -6.34 16.28 -16.56
CA ARG A 125 -7.58 16.56 -17.29
C ARG A 125 -7.62 17.94 -17.93
N GLY A 126 -6.53 18.72 -17.80
CA GLY A 126 -6.52 20.10 -18.24
C GLY A 126 -7.16 21.10 -17.24
N ASP A 127 -8.20 20.67 -16.52
CA ASP A 127 -8.83 21.43 -15.43
C ASP A 127 -8.25 21.09 -14.06
N GLY A 128 -7.36 20.13 -13.98
CA GLY A 128 -6.65 19.73 -12.78
C GLY A 128 -5.94 18.38 -12.92
N LYS A 129 -4.94 18.21 -12.07
CA LYS A 129 -4.22 16.94 -11.92
C LYS A 129 -4.78 16.18 -10.74
N PHE A 130 -4.93 14.89 -10.90
CA PHE A 130 -5.46 14.00 -9.88
C PHE A 130 -4.50 12.86 -9.65
N GLU A 131 -4.13 12.62 -8.41
CA GLU A 131 -3.31 11.47 -8.05
C GLU A 131 -4.19 10.26 -7.83
N ILE A 132 -3.81 9.17 -8.45
CA ILE A 132 -4.47 7.87 -8.34
C ILE A 132 -3.46 6.87 -7.81
N ALA A 133 -3.81 6.17 -6.74
CA ALA A 133 -3.04 5.05 -6.25
C ALA A 133 -3.46 3.77 -6.97
N TYR A 134 -2.50 3.09 -7.56
CA TYR A 134 -2.65 1.82 -8.25
C TYR A 134 -2.05 0.69 -7.42
N SER A 135 -2.75 -0.42 -7.37
CA SER A 135 -2.34 -1.58 -6.60
C SER A 135 -2.54 -2.87 -7.39
N ARG A 136 -1.54 -3.74 -7.37
CA ARG A 136 -1.64 -5.11 -7.90
C ARG A 136 -1.42 -6.09 -6.77
N MET A 137 -2.38 -6.98 -6.55
CA MET A 137 -2.26 -8.09 -5.62
C MET A 137 -2.15 -9.39 -6.40
N THR A 138 -1.00 -10.04 -6.31
CA THR A 138 -0.79 -11.38 -6.87
C THR A 138 -0.89 -12.41 -5.75
N LEU A 139 -1.81 -13.35 -5.89
CA LEU A 139 -2.07 -14.40 -4.91
C LEU A 139 -1.85 -15.77 -5.54
N LYS A 140 -0.98 -16.57 -4.94
CA LYS A 140 -0.88 -18.01 -5.23
C LYS A 140 -1.47 -18.78 -4.06
N ASN A 141 -2.49 -19.60 -4.33
CA ASN A 141 -3.04 -20.50 -3.33
C ASN A 141 -2.03 -21.62 -3.04
N ILE A 142 -1.49 -21.64 -1.83
CA ILE A 142 -0.53 -22.64 -1.36
C ILE A 142 -1.17 -23.69 -0.43
N SER A 143 -2.49 -23.62 -0.27
CA SER A 143 -3.28 -24.60 0.49
C SER A 143 -3.77 -25.75 -0.39
N GLY A 144 -4.24 -26.81 0.24
CA GLY A 144 -4.81 -27.98 -0.46
C GLY A 144 -6.30 -27.82 -0.83
N LYS A 145 -6.91 -26.64 -0.66
CA LYS A 145 -8.35 -26.40 -0.90
C LYS A 145 -8.59 -25.13 -1.70
N THR A 146 -9.73 -25.07 -2.39
CA THR A 146 -10.19 -23.85 -3.04
C THR A 146 -10.51 -22.79 -1.99
N LEU A 147 -10.02 -21.58 -2.20
CA LEU A 147 -10.14 -20.43 -1.29
C LEU A 147 -10.90 -19.29 -1.98
N SER A 148 -11.67 -18.55 -1.20
CA SER A 148 -12.24 -17.29 -1.67
C SER A 148 -11.15 -16.21 -1.76
N ILE A 149 -11.35 -15.25 -2.67
CA ILE A 149 -10.49 -14.05 -2.73
C ILE A 149 -10.62 -13.28 -1.43
N PRO A 150 -9.50 -12.81 -0.84
CA PRO A 150 -9.51 -11.97 0.34
C PRO A 150 -10.33 -10.69 0.12
N ARG A 151 -11.07 -10.26 1.13
CA ARG A 151 -11.88 -9.05 1.04
C ARG A 151 -11.01 -7.80 1.16
N VAL A 152 -10.87 -7.08 0.06
CA VAL A 152 -10.17 -5.78 0.02
C VAL A 152 -11.05 -4.63 0.50
N SER A 153 -10.43 -3.48 0.74
CA SER A 153 -11.13 -2.23 1.08
C SER A 153 -12.16 -1.84 0.01
N LYS A 154 -13.32 -1.39 0.45
CA LYS A 154 -14.46 -1.02 -0.44
C LYS A 154 -14.17 0.17 -1.37
N LEU A 155 -13.19 0.99 -1.05
CA LEU A 155 -12.77 2.12 -1.89
C LEU A 155 -11.96 1.68 -3.12
N LEU A 156 -11.37 0.49 -3.09
CA LEU A 156 -10.61 -0.04 -4.20
C LEU A 156 -11.54 -0.37 -5.38
N ILE A 157 -11.23 0.20 -6.53
CA ILE A 157 -11.91 0.02 -7.80
C ILE A 157 -11.21 -1.10 -8.55
N PRO A 158 -11.86 -2.23 -8.86
CA PRO A 158 -11.23 -3.28 -9.67
C PRO A 158 -10.99 -2.79 -11.09
N LEU A 159 -9.76 -3.02 -11.60
CA LEU A 159 -9.35 -2.65 -12.96
C LEU A 159 -9.35 -3.85 -13.90
N ASN A 160 -9.41 -5.06 -13.39
CA ASN A 160 -9.49 -6.29 -14.17
C ASN A 160 -10.58 -7.21 -13.65
N LYS A 161 -10.87 -8.27 -14.41
CA LYS A 161 -11.85 -9.27 -14.01
C LYS A 161 -11.39 -9.99 -12.74
N GLN A 162 -12.23 -9.94 -11.71
CA GLN A 162 -11.95 -10.54 -10.42
C GLN A 162 -12.57 -11.94 -10.36
N PRO A 163 -11.79 -13.01 -10.14
CA PRO A 163 -12.33 -14.33 -9.86
C PRO A 163 -12.95 -14.38 -8.46
N HIS A 164 -13.90 -15.25 -8.24
CA HIS A 164 -14.51 -15.44 -6.91
C HIS A 164 -13.68 -16.33 -5.99
N SER A 165 -12.88 -17.21 -6.57
CA SER A 165 -12.07 -18.17 -5.82
C SER A 165 -10.78 -18.51 -6.54
N VAL A 166 -9.85 -19.11 -5.79
CA VAL A 166 -8.53 -19.55 -6.27
C VAL A 166 -8.38 -21.01 -5.92
N LYS A 167 -8.17 -21.86 -6.93
CA LYS A 167 -7.95 -23.30 -6.75
C LYS A 167 -6.56 -23.58 -6.15
N PRO A 168 -6.33 -24.76 -5.56
CA PRO A 168 -5.00 -25.16 -5.10
C PRO A 168 -3.94 -25.00 -6.19
N GLY A 169 -2.83 -24.35 -5.86
CA GLY A 169 -1.72 -24.08 -6.79
C GLY A 169 -1.96 -22.97 -7.83
N GLU A 170 -3.20 -22.51 -7.99
CA GLU A 170 -3.53 -21.42 -8.91
C GLU A 170 -2.96 -20.09 -8.45
N THR A 171 -2.57 -19.25 -9.42
CA THR A 171 -2.16 -17.88 -9.20
C THR A 171 -3.15 -16.94 -9.88
N VAL A 172 -3.60 -15.91 -9.16
CA VAL A 172 -4.48 -14.86 -9.68
C VAL A 172 -3.84 -13.50 -9.50
N VAL A 173 -4.14 -12.59 -10.42
CA VAL A 173 -3.69 -11.20 -10.40
C VAL A 173 -4.91 -10.31 -10.33
N LEU A 174 -4.93 -9.44 -9.33
CA LEU A 174 -6.04 -8.57 -8.99
C LEU A 174 -5.54 -7.12 -8.99
N ASP A 175 -6.04 -6.33 -9.93
CA ASP A 175 -5.63 -4.95 -10.12
C ASP A 175 -6.69 -4.00 -9.59
N TYR A 176 -6.24 -2.96 -8.91
CA TYR A 176 -7.10 -1.97 -8.27
C TYR A 176 -6.56 -0.56 -8.44
N ALA A 177 -7.46 0.40 -8.35
CA ALA A 177 -7.15 1.82 -8.25
C ALA A 177 -8.00 2.49 -7.17
N VAL A 178 -7.52 3.61 -6.64
CA VAL A 178 -8.29 4.50 -5.79
C VAL A 178 -7.79 5.93 -5.95
N GLY A 179 -8.71 6.90 -6.01
CA GLY A 179 -8.33 8.31 -5.98
C GLY A 179 -7.61 8.64 -4.67
N ALA A 180 -6.39 9.12 -4.77
CA ALA A 180 -5.57 9.47 -3.61
C ALA A 180 -5.74 10.93 -3.24
N ASP A 181 -5.39 11.86 -4.13
CA ASP A 181 -5.52 13.29 -3.90
C ASP A 181 -5.77 14.03 -5.22
N ARG A 182 -6.21 15.28 -5.10
CA ARG A 182 -6.10 16.27 -6.16
C ARG A 182 -4.78 16.98 -6.03
N PHE A 183 -3.91 16.75 -6.95
CA PHE A 183 -2.55 17.24 -6.95
C PHE A 183 -2.47 18.76 -6.73
N GLY A 184 -1.97 19.16 -5.57
CA GLY A 184 -1.64 20.57 -5.26
C GLY A 184 -2.79 21.48 -4.88
N GLU A 185 -4.03 21.01 -4.72
CA GLU A 185 -5.20 21.86 -4.43
C GLU A 185 -6.21 21.22 -3.45
N LYS A 186 -7.45 21.76 -3.44
CA LYS A 186 -8.54 21.23 -2.63
C LYS A 186 -8.80 19.79 -2.97
N TYR A 187 -9.05 18.98 -1.95
CA TYR A 187 -9.43 17.58 -2.09
C TYR A 187 -10.65 17.42 -2.98
N ALA A 188 -10.41 17.00 -4.20
CA ALA A 188 -11.44 16.67 -5.17
C ALA A 188 -11.05 15.34 -5.82
N TYR A 189 -12.00 14.44 -5.90
CA TYR A 189 -11.77 13.09 -6.41
C TYR A 189 -12.49 12.93 -7.74
N LEU A 190 -11.84 12.22 -8.65
CA LEU A 190 -12.50 11.73 -9.85
C LEU A 190 -13.56 10.69 -9.48
N ALA A 191 -14.62 10.61 -10.28
CA ALA A 191 -15.58 9.54 -10.14
C ALA A 191 -14.93 8.18 -10.40
N ASN A 192 -15.40 7.13 -9.73
CA ASN A 192 -14.85 5.79 -9.89
C ASN A 192 -14.89 5.30 -11.35
N SER A 193 -15.92 5.68 -12.11
CA SER A 193 -16.04 5.37 -13.54
C SER A 193 -14.97 6.04 -14.39
N GLU A 194 -14.56 7.26 -14.05
CA GLU A 194 -13.48 7.98 -14.73
C GLU A 194 -12.14 7.30 -14.47
N ILE A 195 -11.86 6.92 -13.21
CA ILE A 195 -10.65 6.19 -12.85
C ILE A 195 -10.60 4.84 -13.57
N ALA A 196 -11.70 4.08 -13.55
CA ALA A 196 -11.77 2.76 -14.18
C ALA A 196 -11.60 2.81 -15.71
N SER A 197 -11.99 3.91 -16.37
CA SER A 197 -11.87 4.09 -17.81
C SER A 197 -10.55 4.71 -18.26
N ALA A 198 -9.71 5.16 -17.32
CA ALA A 198 -8.46 5.86 -17.63
C ALA A 198 -7.29 4.95 -18.02
N GLY A 199 -7.47 3.63 -17.97
CA GLY A 199 -6.46 2.64 -18.30
C GLY A 199 -6.27 1.57 -17.22
N GLY A 200 -5.50 0.55 -17.54
CA GLY A 200 -5.17 -0.55 -16.64
C GLY A 200 -3.91 -0.29 -15.82
N PHE A 201 -3.62 -1.22 -14.89
CA PHE A 201 -2.43 -1.16 -14.04
C PHE A 201 -1.13 -1.05 -14.85
N ASP A 202 -0.94 -1.87 -15.88
CA ASP A 202 0.30 -1.90 -16.65
C ASP A 202 0.52 -0.61 -17.45
N GLU A 203 -0.55 -0.03 -18.01
CA GLU A 203 -0.50 1.23 -18.74
C GLU A 203 -0.01 2.38 -17.83
N HIS A 204 -0.61 2.50 -16.64
CA HIS A 204 -0.21 3.51 -15.66
C HIS A 204 1.17 3.24 -15.06
N TYR A 205 1.54 1.97 -14.93
CA TYR A 205 2.89 1.61 -14.49
C TYR A 205 3.96 2.08 -15.47
N GLU A 206 3.75 1.87 -16.79
CA GLU A 206 4.68 2.35 -17.80
C GLU A 206 4.71 3.89 -17.88
N HIS A 207 3.57 4.57 -17.69
CA HIS A 207 3.53 6.03 -17.61
C HIS A 207 4.31 6.57 -16.40
N MET A 208 4.13 5.98 -15.22
CA MET A 208 4.88 6.34 -14.01
C MET A 208 6.38 6.13 -14.17
N LYS A 209 6.79 5.13 -14.95
CA LYS A 209 8.18 4.75 -15.18
C LYS A 209 8.88 5.68 -16.18
N ALA A 210 8.16 6.31 -17.09
CA ALA A 210 8.69 7.17 -18.16
C ALA A 210 9.16 8.53 -17.62
#